data_e4a9f90c9b2a1f4e8a4fb7b9c656509e
#
_entry.id   e4a9f90c9b2a1f4e8a4fb7b9c656509e
#
_cell.length_a   1.000
_cell.length_b   1.000
_cell.length_c   1.000
_cell.angle_alpha   90.00
_cell.angle_beta   90.00
_cell.angle_gamma   90.00
#
_symmetry.space_group_name_H-M   'P 1'
#
loop_
_entity.id
_entity.type
_entity.pdbx_description
1 polymer ?
#
loop_
_entity_poly.entity_id
_entity_poly.type
_entity_poly.pdbx_seq_one_letter_code
_entity_poly.pdbx_strand_id
1 'polypeptide(L)'
;IKWQKDNADVLMDAHWVGGNPWNGYSHEIYGWAAWNGKKSTLTLRNGDTKAKSITLTLREALEIPANISGKIILTKPFDDQAALEGLTEGEAIDIDQQLTLTLPANSVFMFGGVDADPSSAINGVVNNKDEKKTLADTTLYDLSGRKATSKHGVLVSNNKKFIVR
;
A
#
# COMPACT_ATOMS: atom_id res chain seq x y z
N ILE A 1 -15.77 -3.09 14.47
CA ILE A 1 -14.77 -2.57 15.43
C ILE A 1 -13.45 -3.35 15.34
N LYS A 2 -13.44 -4.71 15.30
CA LYS A 2 -12.19 -5.49 15.22
C LYS A 2 -11.37 -5.14 13.96
N TRP A 3 -12.00 -5.19 12.80
CA TRP A 3 -11.34 -4.86 11.52
C TRP A 3 -10.71 -3.45 11.51
N GLN A 4 -11.38 -2.46 12.08
CA GLN A 4 -10.84 -1.09 12.18
C GLN A 4 -9.60 -1.02 13.08
N LYS A 5 -9.57 -1.76 14.20
CA LYS A 5 -8.39 -1.83 15.07
C LYS A 5 -7.22 -2.51 14.37
N ASP A 6 -7.50 -3.60 13.64
CA ASP A 6 -6.48 -4.39 12.94
C ASP A 6 -5.87 -3.62 11.73
N ASN A 7 -6.54 -2.57 11.27
CA ASN A 7 -6.14 -1.73 10.13
C ASN A 7 -5.97 -0.24 10.50
N ALA A 8 -5.91 0.09 11.79
CA ALA A 8 -5.78 1.48 12.24
C ALA A 8 -4.53 2.17 11.69
N ASP A 9 -3.45 1.41 11.52
CA ASP A 9 -2.17 1.86 10.98
C ASP A 9 -2.28 2.37 9.53
N VAL A 10 -3.12 1.76 8.70
CA VAL A 10 -3.32 2.18 7.31
C VAL A 10 -4.45 3.20 7.18
N LEU A 11 -5.48 3.11 8.01
CA LEU A 11 -6.64 4.01 7.94
C LEU A 11 -6.32 5.48 8.32
N MET A 12 -5.22 5.71 9.01
CA MET A 12 -4.81 7.07 9.40
C MET A 12 -4.38 7.94 8.21
N ASP A 13 -4.01 7.33 7.11
CA ASP A 13 -3.56 8.02 5.88
C ASP A 13 -4.62 7.93 4.76
N ALA A 14 -5.89 7.87 5.13
CA ALA A 14 -6.97 7.75 4.16
C ALA A 14 -7.19 9.06 3.39
N HIS A 15 -7.21 8.95 2.06
CA HIS A 15 -7.44 10.04 1.13
C HIS A 15 -8.64 9.76 0.22
N TRP A 16 -9.09 10.79 -0.48
CA TRP A 16 -10.20 10.72 -1.40
C TRP A 16 -9.83 9.98 -2.68
N VAL A 17 -10.74 9.14 -3.17
CA VAL A 17 -10.63 8.45 -4.46
C VAL A 17 -11.91 8.57 -5.26
N GLY A 18 -11.78 8.66 -6.58
CA GLY A 18 -12.91 8.74 -7.51
C GLY A 18 -13.40 10.14 -7.77
N GLY A 19 -14.68 10.23 -8.16
CA GLY A 19 -15.29 11.45 -8.68
C GLY A 19 -15.94 12.34 -7.64
N ASN A 20 -16.74 13.29 -8.10
CA ASN A 20 -17.43 14.25 -7.28
C ASN A 20 -18.90 13.84 -7.05
N PRO A 21 -19.29 13.45 -5.83
CA PRO A 21 -20.68 13.10 -5.51
C PRO A 21 -21.63 14.29 -5.57
N TRP A 22 -21.14 15.52 -5.63
CA TRP A 22 -21.88 16.76 -5.62
C TRP A 22 -21.98 17.41 -7.01
N ASN A 23 -21.58 16.67 -8.05
CA ASN A 23 -21.61 17.18 -9.41
C ASN A 23 -23.03 17.22 -9.99
N GLY A 24 -23.83 18.17 -9.54
CA GLY A 24 -25.20 18.37 -9.97
C GLY A 24 -26.11 17.16 -9.69
N TYR A 25 -26.84 16.71 -10.74
CA TYR A 25 -27.70 15.54 -10.66
C TYR A 25 -26.99 14.20 -10.97
N SER A 26 -25.72 14.24 -11.29
CA SER A 26 -24.91 13.06 -11.60
C SER A 26 -24.00 12.75 -10.43
N HIS A 27 -24.44 11.83 -9.58
CA HIS A 27 -23.58 11.31 -8.51
C HIS A 27 -22.50 10.43 -9.11
N GLU A 28 -21.25 10.86 -9.02
CA GLU A 28 -20.12 10.04 -9.43
C GLU A 28 -19.74 9.05 -8.32
N ILE A 29 -19.12 7.93 -8.69
CA ILE A 29 -18.56 7.00 -7.71
C ILE A 29 -17.38 7.68 -7.02
N TYR A 30 -17.34 7.60 -5.71
CA TYR A 30 -16.30 8.15 -4.86
C TYR A 30 -16.00 7.23 -3.70
N GLY A 31 -14.94 7.52 -2.97
CA GLY A 31 -14.63 6.76 -1.77
C GLY A 31 -13.39 7.23 -1.06
N TRP A 32 -12.83 6.31 -0.31
CA TRP A 32 -11.63 6.52 0.49
C TRP A 32 -10.67 5.36 0.26
N ALA A 33 -9.40 5.70 0.12
CA ALA A 33 -8.36 4.71 -0.02
C ALA A 33 -7.16 5.07 0.84
N ALA A 34 -6.38 4.08 1.22
CA ALA A 34 -5.15 4.26 1.97
C ALA A 34 -4.18 3.13 1.67
N TRP A 35 -2.88 3.43 1.76
CA TRP A 35 -1.80 2.47 1.61
C TRP A 35 -0.59 2.88 2.46
N ASN A 36 0.00 1.92 3.19
CA ASN A 36 1.13 2.17 4.08
C ASN A 36 2.40 1.38 3.71
N GLY A 37 2.44 0.82 2.50
CA GLY A 37 3.55 0.01 2.02
C GLY A 37 3.45 -1.48 2.36
N LYS A 38 2.43 -1.90 3.13
CA LYS A 38 2.18 -3.30 3.50
C LYS A 38 0.72 -3.69 3.38
N LYS A 39 -0.14 -2.77 3.76
CA LYS A 39 -1.59 -2.93 3.73
C LYS A 39 -2.21 -1.81 2.92
N SER A 40 -3.39 -2.06 2.42
CA SER A 40 -4.22 -1.05 1.80
C SER A 40 -5.67 -1.18 2.22
N THR A 41 -6.43 -0.12 2.02
CA THR A 41 -7.89 -0.13 2.13
C THR A 41 -8.47 0.62 0.94
N LEU A 42 -9.55 0.12 0.39
CA LEU A 42 -10.29 0.76 -0.69
C LEU A 42 -11.77 0.68 -0.38
N THR A 43 -12.42 1.82 -0.22
CA THR A 43 -13.87 1.92 -0.06
C THR A 43 -14.43 2.72 -1.22
N LEU A 44 -15.42 2.20 -1.91
CA LEU A 44 -16.11 2.87 -3.01
C LEU A 44 -17.59 2.93 -2.74
N ARG A 45 -18.21 4.06 -3.04
CA ARG A 45 -19.65 4.31 -2.89
C ARG A 45 -20.25 4.78 -4.21
N ASN A 46 -21.35 4.15 -4.61
CA ASN A 46 -22.29 4.66 -5.58
C ASN A 46 -23.53 5.21 -4.86
N GLY A 47 -23.70 6.50 -4.84
CA GLY A 47 -24.88 7.18 -4.26
C GLY A 47 -26.01 7.39 -5.26
N ASP A 48 -25.84 6.96 -6.51
CA ASP A 48 -26.88 7.10 -7.55
C ASP A 48 -27.95 5.99 -7.43
N THR A 49 -29.11 6.26 -7.95
CA THR A 49 -30.22 5.30 -8.07
C THR A 49 -30.04 4.31 -9.21
N LYS A 50 -28.96 4.40 -9.97
CA LYS A 50 -28.58 3.49 -11.05
C LYS A 50 -27.20 2.91 -10.82
N ALA A 51 -26.94 1.74 -11.38
CA ALA A 51 -25.59 1.19 -11.41
C ALA A 51 -24.66 2.12 -12.20
N LYS A 52 -23.42 2.26 -11.76
CA LYS A 52 -22.36 3.06 -12.39
C LYS A 52 -21.03 2.32 -12.36
N SER A 53 -20.16 2.68 -13.29
CA SER A 53 -18.81 2.15 -13.36
C SER A 53 -17.77 3.23 -13.12
N ILE A 54 -16.66 2.86 -12.52
CA ILE A 54 -15.46 3.66 -12.39
C ILE A 54 -14.28 2.87 -12.94
N THR A 55 -13.42 3.55 -13.69
CA THR A 55 -12.15 2.97 -14.17
C THR A 55 -11.00 3.65 -13.44
N LEU A 56 -10.13 2.85 -12.82
CA LEU A 56 -8.97 3.31 -12.06
C LEU A 56 -7.85 2.27 -12.08
N THR A 57 -6.66 2.66 -11.69
CA THR A 57 -5.58 1.74 -11.31
C THR A 57 -5.45 1.72 -9.79
N LEU A 58 -4.90 0.64 -9.22
CA LEU A 58 -4.61 0.62 -7.78
C LEU A 58 -3.53 1.64 -7.41
N ARG A 59 -2.59 1.92 -8.32
CA ARG A 59 -1.60 2.97 -8.14
C ARG A 59 -2.22 4.32 -7.88
N GLU A 60 -3.15 4.74 -8.76
CA GLU A 60 -3.85 6.03 -8.63
C GLU A 60 -4.75 6.06 -7.40
N ALA A 61 -5.53 5.00 -7.19
CA ALA A 61 -6.49 4.92 -6.09
C ALA A 61 -5.83 4.91 -4.71
N LEU A 62 -4.65 4.33 -4.58
CA LEU A 62 -3.91 4.17 -3.33
C LEU A 62 -2.74 5.15 -3.19
N GLU A 63 -2.56 6.06 -4.14
CA GLU A 63 -1.44 7.02 -4.21
C GLU A 63 -0.07 6.36 -4.07
N ILE A 64 0.10 5.17 -4.68
CA ILE A 64 1.35 4.42 -4.62
C ILE A 64 2.44 5.16 -5.42
N PRO A 65 3.61 5.45 -4.83
CA PRO A 65 4.71 6.13 -5.50
C PRO A 65 5.14 5.45 -6.80
N ALA A 66 5.54 6.25 -7.81
CA ALA A 66 5.90 5.76 -9.14
C ALA A 66 7.10 4.79 -9.16
N ASN A 67 7.96 4.85 -8.16
CA ASN A 67 9.13 3.96 -8.02
C ASN A 67 8.80 2.60 -7.38
N ILE A 68 7.55 2.36 -6.99
CA ILE A 68 7.07 1.10 -6.46
C ILE A 68 6.41 0.31 -7.58
N SER A 69 6.68 -0.97 -7.68
CA SER A 69 5.98 -1.91 -8.57
C SER A 69 5.54 -3.12 -7.75
N GLY A 70 4.51 -3.82 -8.20
CA GLY A 70 4.03 -5.00 -7.50
C GLY A 70 2.56 -5.30 -7.74
N LYS A 71 2.04 -6.21 -6.95
CA LYS A 71 0.64 -6.64 -7.00
C LYS A 71 0.02 -6.58 -5.62
N ILE A 72 -1.27 -6.33 -5.57
CA ILE A 72 -2.06 -6.29 -4.33
C ILE A 72 -3.18 -7.32 -4.45
N ILE A 73 -3.42 -8.04 -3.37
CA ILE A 73 -4.57 -8.94 -3.23
C ILE A 73 -5.62 -8.20 -2.41
N LEU A 74 -6.76 -7.91 -3.02
CA LEU A 74 -7.91 -7.28 -2.34
C LEU A 74 -8.88 -8.34 -1.86
N THR A 75 -9.33 -8.22 -0.61
CA THR A 75 -10.33 -9.09 0.00
C THR A 75 -11.41 -8.25 0.69
N LYS A 76 -12.64 -8.72 0.63
CA LYS A 76 -13.73 -8.10 1.38
C LYS A 76 -13.56 -8.34 2.88
N PRO A 77 -13.77 -7.36 3.75
CA PRO A 77 -13.64 -7.50 5.20
C PRO A 77 -14.85 -8.15 5.87
N PHE A 78 -15.97 -8.29 5.14
CA PHE A 78 -17.24 -8.78 5.65
C PHE A 78 -17.79 -9.88 4.74
N ASP A 79 -18.18 -11.00 5.31
CA ASP A 79 -18.67 -12.18 4.57
C ASP A 79 -19.96 -11.92 3.82
N ASP A 80 -20.81 -11.02 4.33
CA ASP A 80 -22.08 -10.61 3.75
C ASP A 80 -21.97 -9.58 2.62
N GLN A 81 -20.78 -9.03 2.37
CA GLN A 81 -20.58 -8.15 1.23
C GLN A 81 -20.65 -8.95 -0.07
N ALA A 82 -21.49 -8.49 -0.99
CA ALA A 82 -21.58 -9.09 -2.34
C ALA A 82 -20.27 -9.00 -3.11
N ALA A 83 -20.11 -9.82 -4.14
CA ALA A 83 -19.02 -9.68 -5.09
C ALA A 83 -19.18 -8.38 -5.89
N LEU A 84 -18.07 -7.70 -6.19
CA LEU A 84 -18.06 -6.49 -7.01
C LEU A 84 -17.72 -6.86 -8.45
N GLU A 85 -18.56 -6.45 -9.39
CA GLU A 85 -18.31 -6.64 -10.81
C GLU A 85 -17.03 -5.91 -11.25
N GLY A 86 -16.15 -6.63 -11.94
CA GLY A 86 -14.84 -6.15 -12.37
C GLY A 86 -13.70 -6.39 -11.38
N LEU A 87 -13.97 -7.00 -10.21
CA LEU A 87 -12.96 -7.39 -9.23
C LEU A 87 -13.08 -8.88 -8.87
N THR A 88 -12.02 -9.63 -9.05
CA THR A 88 -11.90 -11.00 -8.52
C THR A 88 -11.23 -10.95 -7.14
N GLU A 89 -12.00 -11.28 -6.10
CA GLU A 89 -11.50 -11.30 -4.73
C GLU A 89 -10.40 -12.34 -4.56
N GLY A 90 -9.33 -11.99 -3.86
CA GLY A 90 -8.22 -12.89 -3.57
C GLY A 90 -7.24 -13.10 -4.72
N GLU A 91 -7.48 -12.50 -5.88
CA GLU A 91 -6.55 -12.52 -7.00
C GLU A 91 -5.50 -11.40 -6.87
N ALA A 92 -4.26 -11.69 -7.30
CA ALA A 92 -3.16 -10.74 -7.28
C ALA A 92 -3.26 -9.78 -8.47
N ILE A 93 -3.64 -8.55 -8.21
CA ILE A 93 -3.85 -7.48 -9.19
C ILE A 93 -2.60 -6.63 -9.29
N ASP A 94 -2.08 -6.43 -10.50
CA ASP A 94 -0.99 -5.50 -10.76
C ASP A 94 -1.46 -4.07 -10.46
N ILE A 95 -0.63 -3.30 -9.74
CA ILE A 95 -1.00 -1.95 -9.31
C ILE A 95 -1.22 -0.98 -10.46
N ASP A 96 -0.65 -1.25 -11.62
CA ASP A 96 -0.79 -0.46 -12.85
C ASP A 96 -1.88 -0.98 -13.80
N GLN A 97 -2.50 -2.12 -13.46
CA GLN A 97 -3.60 -2.66 -14.25
C GLN A 97 -4.84 -1.77 -14.14
N GLN A 98 -5.44 -1.42 -15.28
CA GLN A 98 -6.74 -0.77 -15.30
C GLN A 98 -7.84 -1.71 -14.84
N LEU A 99 -8.61 -1.27 -13.87
CA LEU A 99 -9.79 -1.95 -13.35
C LEU A 99 -11.03 -1.12 -13.69
N THR A 100 -12.03 -1.75 -14.29
CA THR A 100 -13.36 -1.15 -14.45
C THR A 100 -14.31 -1.84 -13.49
N LEU A 101 -14.71 -1.12 -12.44
CA LEU A 101 -15.54 -1.61 -11.35
C LEU A 101 -16.96 -1.08 -11.50
N THR A 102 -17.96 -1.97 -11.53
CA THR A 102 -19.38 -1.60 -11.65
C THR A 102 -20.08 -1.77 -10.32
N LEU A 103 -20.51 -0.66 -9.73
CA LEU A 103 -21.21 -0.63 -8.45
C LEU A 103 -22.73 -0.53 -8.69
N PRO A 104 -23.53 -1.41 -8.08
CA PRO A 104 -24.99 -1.28 -8.07
C PRO A 104 -25.45 0.06 -7.52
N ALA A 105 -26.72 0.38 -7.77
CA ALA A 105 -27.36 1.57 -7.20
C ALA A 105 -27.29 1.59 -5.68
N ASN A 106 -27.05 2.76 -5.07
CA ASN A 106 -27.07 2.98 -3.63
C ASN A 106 -26.20 1.96 -2.84
N SER A 107 -25.01 1.65 -3.36
CA SER A 107 -24.13 0.63 -2.78
C SER A 107 -22.81 1.19 -2.24
N VAL A 108 -22.23 0.44 -1.31
CA VAL A 108 -20.90 0.67 -0.76
C VAL A 108 -20.15 -0.65 -0.79
N PHE A 109 -18.92 -0.62 -1.25
CA PHE A 109 -18.00 -1.76 -1.23
C PHE A 109 -16.73 -1.37 -0.49
N MET A 110 -16.23 -2.26 0.35
CA MET A 110 -15.00 -2.08 1.10
C MET A 110 -14.06 -3.26 0.88
N PHE A 111 -12.79 -2.98 0.73
CA PHE A 111 -11.75 -3.99 0.58
C PHE A 111 -10.56 -3.66 1.49
N GLY A 112 -9.98 -4.71 2.06
CA GLY A 112 -8.64 -4.67 2.62
C GLY A 112 -7.67 -5.27 1.62
N GLY A 113 -6.47 -4.73 1.52
CA GLY A 113 -5.44 -5.23 0.61
C GLY A 113 -4.15 -5.57 1.34
N VAL A 114 -3.46 -6.57 0.81
CA VAL A 114 -2.10 -6.95 1.22
C VAL A 114 -1.23 -7.10 -0.03
N ASP A 115 0.07 -6.82 0.09
CA ASP A 115 0.99 -7.10 -0.99
C ASP A 115 1.00 -8.59 -1.34
N ALA A 116 0.89 -8.90 -2.62
CA ALA A 116 0.94 -10.27 -3.12
C ALA A 116 2.37 -10.84 -3.10
N ASP A 117 3.36 -9.97 -3.16
CA ASP A 117 4.78 -10.32 -3.03
C ASP A 117 5.42 -9.40 -1.99
N PRO A 118 5.46 -9.82 -0.72
CA PRO A 118 6.06 -9.05 0.36
C PRO A 118 7.58 -8.84 0.18
N SER A 119 8.22 -9.52 -0.77
CA SER A 119 9.63 -9.31 -1.11
C SER A 119 9.83 -8.04 -1.97
N SER A 120 8.79 -7.56 -2.64
CA SER A 120 8.80 -6.31 -3.43
C SER A 120 8.51 -5.06 -2.60
N ALA A 121 8.04 -5.23 -1.36
CA ALA A 121 7.73 -4.14 -0.46
C ALA A 121 8.99 -3.36 -0.09
N ILE A 122 9.17 -2.21 -0.73
CA ILE A 122 10.12 -1.16 -0.37
C ILE A 122 11.57 -1.65 -0.22
N ASN A 123 12.29 -1.74 -1.33
CA ASN A 123 13.77 -1.77 -1.31
C ASN A 123 14.41 -0.48 -0.72
N GLY A 124 13.68 0.27 0.09
CA GLY A 124 14.11 1.52 0.73
C GLY A 124 14.29 1.44 2.23
N VAL A 125 13.69 0.46 2.91
CA VAL A 125 13.92 0.20 4.34
C VAL A 125 14.44 -1.21 4.51
N VAL A 126 15.72 -1.39 4.32
CA VAL A 126 16.41 -2.64 4.67
C VAL A 126 16.38 -2.79 6.19
N ASN A 127 15.37 -3.46 6.71
CA ASN A 127 15.48 -4.09 8.02
C ASN A 127 16.47 -5.25 7.90
N ASN A 128 17.76 -4.94 7.99
CA ASN A 128 18.83 -5.91 8.10
C ASN A 128 18.69 -6.70 9.40
N LYS A 129 17.80 -7.69 9.43
CA LYS A 129 17.78 -8.67 10.53
C LYS A 129 18.44 -10.00 10.19
N ASP A 130 18.74 -10.29 8.92
CA ASP A 130 19.24 -11.63 8.53
C ASP A 130 20.35 -11.67 7.47
N GLU A 131 21.17 -10.64 7.33
CA GLU A 131 22.46 -10.85 6.67
C GLU A 131 23.60 -10.80 7.68
N LYS A 132 23.93 -11.97 8.25
CA LYS A 132 25.31 -12.26 8.68
C LYS A 132 26.24 -12.26 7.47
N LYS A 133 26.36 -11.16 6.76
CA LYS A 133 27.47 -10.93 5.88
C LYS A 133 28.65 -10.59 6.78
N THR A 134 29.58 -11.51 6.87
CA THR A 134 30.85 -11.34 7.60
C THR A 134 31.47 -10.01 7.21
N LEU A 135 31.57 -9.09 8.17
CA LEU A 135 32.23 -7.78 8.11
C LEU A 135 33.76 -7.87 7.84
N ALA A 136 34.24 -9.01 7.30
CA ALA A 136 35.66 -9.30 7.20
C ALA A 136 36.41 -8.47 6.16
N ASP A 137 35.73 -7.83 5.19
CA ASP A 137 36.39 -7.19 4.06
C ASP A 137 35.90 -5.77 3.73
N THR A 138 35.19 -5.11 4.62
CA THR A 138 34.64 -3.77 4.38
C THR A 138 35.43 -2.74 5.20
N THR A 139 36.07 -1.79 4.55
CA THR A 139 36.69 -0.66 5.25
C THR A 139 35.60 0.20 5.87
N LEU A 140 35.60 0.26 7.20
CA LEU A 140 34.70 1.06 8.01
C LEU A 140 35.34 2.39 8.37
N TYR A 141 34.53 3.43 8.42
CA TYR A 141 34.95 4.79 8.81
C TYR A 141 34.13 5.25 10.01
N ASP A 142 34.72 6.07 10.89
CA ASP A 142 34.01 6.78 11.92
C ASP A 142 33.21 7.98 11.33
N LEU A 143 32.42 8.65 12.14
CA LEU A 143 31.61 9.81 11.71
C LEU A 143 32.46 11.01 11.28
N SER A 144 33.75 11.05 11.57
CA SER A 144 34.69 12.06 11.11
C SER A 144 35.42 11.68 9.81
N GLY A 145 35.06 10.53 9.20
CA GLY A 145 35.62 10.05 7.95
C GLY A 145 36.99 9.38 8.11
N ARG A 146 37.43 9.06 9.31
CA ARG A 146 38.66 8.33 9.56
C ARG A 146 38.40 6.83 9.55
N LYS A 147 39.36 6.06 9.07
CA LYS A 147 39.28 4.59 9.11
C LYS A 147 39.13 4.11 10.55
N ALA A 148 38.05 3.37 10.81
CA ALA A 148 37.73 2.89 12.14
C ALA A 148 38.74 1.83 12.59
N THR A 149 39.33 2.05 13.75
CA THR A 149 40.23 1.09 14.42
C THR A 149 39.51 0.15 15.36
N SER A 150 38.25 0.46 15.70
CA SER A 150 37.37 -0.32 16.54
C SER A 150 36.11 -0.70 15.79
N LYS A 151 35.58 -1.89 16.02
CA LYS A 151 34.30 -2.34 15.44
C LYS A 151 33.09 -2.02 16.35
N HIS A 152 33.23 -1.11 17.30
CA HIS A 152 32.16 -0.68 18.20
C HIS A 152 31.80 0.77 17.96
N GLY A 153 30.52 1.11 18.05
CA GLY A 153 30.00 2.46 17.89
C GLY A 153 29.26 2.71 16.58
N VAL A 154 29.18 3.98 16.17
CA VAL A 154 28.54 4.35 14.91
C VAL A 154 29.61 4.42 13.81
N LEU A 155 29.49 3.54 12.84
CA LEU A 155 30.41 3.41 11.73
C LEU A 155 29.73 3.67 10.39
N VAL A 156 30.48 4.09 9.40
CA VAL A 156 29.98 4.39 8.03
C VAL A 156 30.78 3.57 7.01
N SER A 157 30.08 2.96 6.06
CA SER A 157 30.67 2.34 4.88
C SER A 157 29.72 2.45 3.71
N ASN A 158 30.24 2.78 2.53
CA ASN A 158 29.46 2.91 1.28
C ASN A 158 28.18 3.77 1.46
N ASN A 159 28.30 4.94 2.11
CA ASN A 159 27.20 5.85 2.46
C ASN A 159 26.11 5.25 3.38
N LYS A 160 26.37 4.13 4.05
CA LYS A 160 25.46 3.53 5.03
C LYS A 160 26.02 3.65 6.45
N LYS A 161 25.17 4.00 7.40
CA LYS A 161 25.46 4.04 8.84
C LYS A 161 25.20 2.67 9.46
N PHE A 162 26.12 2.23 10.32
CA PHE A 162 26.00 1.00 11.09
C PHE A 162 26.21 1.31 12.56
N ILE A 163 25.37 0.73 13.42
CA ILE A 163 25.57 0.74 14.88
C ILE A 163 26.06 -0.66 15.26
N VAL A 164 27.28 -0.74 15.73
CA VAL A 164 27.89 -1.99 16.19
C VAL A 164 27.99 -1.94 17.72
N ARG A 165 27.34 -2.86 18.37
CA ARG A 165 27.30 -3.02 19.83
C ARG A 165 28.30 -4.08 20.27
#